data_b6360e6651aba39dedf00844c434f599
#
_entry.id   b6360e6651aba39dedf00844c434f599
#
_cell.length_a   1.000
_cell.length_b   1.000
_cell.length_c   1.000
_cell.angle_alpha   90.00
_cell.angle_beta   90.00
_cell.angle_gamma   90.00
#
_symmetry.space_group_name_H-M   'P 1'
#
loop_
_entity.id
_entity.type
_entity.pdbx_description
1 polymer ?
#
loop_
_entity_poly.entity_id
_entity_poly.type
_entity_poly.pdbx_seq_one_letter_code
_entity_poly.pdbx_strand_id
1 'polypeptide(L)'
;MTDDQAAKVSYSERVAYGEDIRKKSYVVPGNPWYADNTREPIRDETLREGLVNIGAVIARDDLPTTSSKPRYALLSDFAALFDPKLTDETLSAEISAYQARHLSRSALARVSLMQAGTVAGKSGVMVTFPNGETRRLAPGPSSIISKSVVEDFAQNFLQTPAVLWLSESGNKVVQRDDSLAASIGLQIAADKDLPDLILVDLGPTDPLIVFVEVVATDGPISDRRQTALYALTDAAGFNRSQVAFVTAFQDREAPGFKKTMPALAWGSFAWFSSEPQNIVQFNDGRANKRFLIEFF
;
A
#
# COMPACT_ATOMS: atom_id res chain seq x y z
N MET A 1 -8.74 -25.02 -12.89
CA MET A 1 -7.90 -25.70 -13.90
C MET A 1 -7.54 -27.06 -13.37
N THR A 2 -7.39 -28.04 -14.24
CA THR A 2 -6.93 -29.41 -13.94
C THR A 2 -5.71 -29.73 -14.80
N ASP A 3 -4.98 -30.82 -14.49
CA ASP A 3 -3.85 -31.26 -15.30
C ASP A 3 -4.27 -31.56 -16.75
N ASP A 4 -5.43 -32.15 -16.95
CA ASP A 4 -5.99 -32.44 -18.30
C ASP A 4 -6.27 -31.14 -19.09
N GLN A 5 -6.70 -30.08 -18.42
CA GLN A 5 -6.90 -28.78 -19.06
C GLN A 5 -5.55 -28.14 -19.41
N ALA A 6 -4.57 -28.22 -18.52
CA ALA A 6 -3.23 -27.67 -18.73
C ALA A 6 -2.45 -28.38 -19.83
N ALA A 7 -2.69 -29.68 -20.03
CA ALA A 7 -2.06 -30.48 -21.08
C ALA A 7 -2.47 -30.07 -22.51
N LYS A 8 -3.56 -29.30 -22.69
CA LYS A 8 -4.00 -28.80 -24.00
C LYS A 8 -3.17 -27.64 -24.49
N VAL A 9 -2.10 -27.92 -25.20
CA VAL A 9 -1.11 -26.89 -25.59
C VAL A 9 -1.32 -26.34 -26.99
N SER A 10 -1.92 -27.12 -27.92
CA SER A 10 -2.18 -26.62 -29.27
C SER A 10 -3.43 -25.73 -29.34
N TYR A 11 -3.45 -24.84 -30.32
CA TYR A 11 -4.62 -23.96 -30.58
C TYR A 11 -5.89 -24.76 -30.85
N SER A 12 -5.79 -25.85 -31.68
CA SER A 12 -6.94 -26.68 -32.02
C SER A 12 -7.52 -27.41 -30.80
N GLU A 13 -6.68 -27.94 -29.91
CA GLU A 13 -7.14 -28.57 -28.66
C GLU A 13 -7.83 -27.57 -27.74
N ARG A 14 -7.33 -26.36 -27.65
CA ARG A 14 -7.95 -25.30 -26.82
C ARG A 14 -9.30 -24.84 -27.38
N VAL A 15 -9.42 -24.72 -28.71
CA VAL A 15 -10.69 -24.39 -29.36
C VAL A 15 -11.72 -25.50 -29.14
N ALA A 16 -11.34 -26.74 -29.40
CA ALA A 16 -12.24 -27.90 -29.18
C ALA A 16 -12.67 -27.99 -27.71
N TYR A 17 -11.75 -27.84 -26.79
CA TYR A 17 -12.05 -27.78 -25.36
C TYR A 17 -13.01 -26.63 -25.01
N GLY A 18 -12.80 -25.43 -25.57
CA GLY A 18 -13.69 -24.29 -25.40
C GLY A 18 -15.12 -24.49 -25.90
N GLU A 19 -15.30 -25.35 -26.90
CA GLU A 19 -16.62 -25.78 -27.37
C GLU A 19 -17.24 -26.82 -26.43
N ASP A 20 -16.43 -27.77 -25.95
CA ASP A 20 -16.89 -28.83 -25.07
C ASP A 20 -17.38 -28.34 -23.72
N ILE A 21 -16.65 -27.42 -23.07
CA ILE A 21 -17.04 -26.87 -21.75
C ILE A 21 -18.35 -26.07 -21.76
N ARG A 22 -18.85 -25.70 -22.95
CA ARG A 22 -20.16 -25.03 -23.08
C ARG A 22 -21.33 -26.00 -23.06
N LYS A 23 -21.07 -27.28 -23.24
CA LYS A 23 -22.10 -28.31 -23.22
C LYS A 23 -22.52 -28.61 -21.78
N LYS A 24 -23.80 -28.54 -21.47
CA LYS A 24 -24.31 -28.77 -20.10
C LYS A 24 -23.95 -30.18 -19.56
N SER A 25 -23.70 -31.13 -20.42
CA SER A 25 -23.33 -32.50 -20.06
C SER A 25 -21.85 -32.74 -19.94
N TYR A 26 -20.99 -31.69 -20.19
CA TYR A 26 -19.58 -31.87 -20.14
C TYR A 26 -19.07 -31.82 -18.69
N VAL A 27 -18.41 -32.88 -18.27
CA VAL A 27 -17.75 -33.00 -16.99
C VAL A 27 -16.26 -32.71 -17.20
N VAL A 28 -15.71 -31.75 -16.50
CA VAL A 28 -14.28 -31.43 -16.55
C VAL A 28 -13.50 -32.61 -15.95
N PRO A 29 -12.60 -33.24 -16.72
CA PRO A 29 -11.82 -34.37 -16.21
C PRO A 29 -10.73 -33.89 -15.23
N GLY A 30 -10.38 -34.76 -14.29
CA GLY A 30 -9.33 -34.54 -13.30
C GLY A 30 -9.76 -33.70 -12.08
N ASN A 31 -8.84 -33.57 -11.12
CA ASN A 31 -9.08 -32.80 -9.90
C ASN A 31 -8.75 -31.31 -10.13
N PRO A 32 -9.63 -30.38 -9.72
CA PRO A 32 -9.33 -28.96 -9.79
C PRO A 32 -8.10 -28.57 -8.97
N TRP A 33 -7.24 -27.71 -9.52
CA TRP A 33 -6.11 -27.13 -8.78
C TRP A 33 -6.57 -26.12 -7.72
N TYR A 34 -7.78 -25.59 -7.88
CA TYR A 34 -8.34 -24.55 -7.02
C TYR A 34 -9.68 -24.98 -6.46
N ALA A 35 -10.01 -24.51 -5.28
CA ALA A 35 -11.31 -24.71 -4.67
C ALA A 35 -12.43 -24.01 -5.47
N ASP A 36 -13.65 -24.49 -5.35
CA ASP A 36 -14.81 -23.99 -6.12
C ASP A 36 -15.12 -22.50 -5.88
N ASN A 37 -14.74 -21.96 -4.72
CA ASN A 37 -14.91 -20.56 -4.37
C ASN A 37 -13.83 -19.61 -4.95
N THR A 38 -12.84 -20.14 -5.68
CA THR A 38 -11.74 -19.34 -6.28
C THR A 38 -12.20 -18.48 -7.47
N ARG A 39 -13.40 -18.71 -7.98
CA ARG A 39 -13.91 -18.01 -9.16
C ARG A 39 -14.04 -16.50 -8.95
N GLU A 40 -14.56 -16.05 -7.82
CA GLU A 40 -14.74 -14.62 -7.52
C GLU A 40 -13.41 -13.90 -7.33
N PRO A 41 -12.47 -14.35 -6.51
CA PRO A 41 -11.16 -13.73 -6.41
C PRO A 41 -10.42 -13.62 -7.75
N ILE A 42 -10.49 -14.68 -8.62
CA ILE A 42 -9.85 -14.61 -9.94
C ILE A 42 -10.54 -13.58 -10.83
N ARG A 43 -11.87 -13.56 -10.87
CA ARG A 43 -12.62 -12.64 -11.74
C ARG A 43 -12.52 -11.19 -11.28
N ASP A 44 -12.75 -10.93 -10.02
CA ASP A 44 -12.94 -9.60 -9.52
C ASP A 44 -11.60 -8.98 -9.06
N GLU A 45 -10.80 -9.67 -8.29
CA GLU A 45 -9.52 -9.14 -7.80
C GLU A 45 -8.41 -9.24 -8.86
N THR A 46 -8.18 -10.44 -9.43
CA THR A 46 -7.08 -10.64 -10.37
C THR A 46 -7.34 -10.03 -11.75
N LEU A 47 -8.50 -10.33 -12.36
CA LEU A 47 -8.78 -9.86 -13.73
C LEU A 47 -9.23 -8.40 -13.74
N ARG A 48 -10.28 -8.04 -12.98
CA ARG A 48 -10.88 -6.71 -13.06
C ARG A 48 -10.05 -5.65 -12.34
N GLU A 49 -9.69 -5.89 -11.09
CA GLU A 49 -8.95 -4.91 -10.28
C GLU A 49 -7.43 -4.96 -10.54
N GLY A 50 -6.90 -6.11 -10.91
CA GLY A 50 -5.48 -6.26 -11.24
C GLY A 50 -5.18 -6.02 -12.72
N LEU A 51 -5.42 -7.03 -13.55
CA LEU A 51 -4.90 -7.09 -14.92
C LEU A 51 -5.54 -6.09 -15.89
N VAL A 52 -6.81 -5.72 -15.70
CA VAL A 52 -7.46 -4.68 -16.52
C VAL A 52 -6.86 -3.31 -16.19
N ASN A 53 -6.66 -3.00 -14.93
CA ASN A 53 -6.14 -1.70 -14.50
C ASN A 53 -4.69 -1.43 -14.94
N ILE A 54 -3.89 -2.48 -15.10
CA ILE A 54 -2.51 -2.35 -15.63
C ILE A 54 -2.44 -2.48 -17.16
N GLY A 55 -3.59 -2.55 -17.83
CA GLY A 55 -3.65 -2.68 -19.29
C GLY A 55 -3.17 -4.03 -19.83
N ALA A 56 -3.05 -5.05 -19.00
CA ALA A 56 -2.64 -6.40 -19.42
C ALA A 56 -3.79 -7.17 -20.08
N VAL A 57 -5.03 -6.87 -19.66
CA VAL A 57 -6.26 -7.53 -20.12
C VAL A 57 -7.28 -6.50 -20.56
N ILE A 58 -7.92 -6.75 -21.69
CA ILE A 58 -9.06 -5.98 -22.18
C ILE A 58 -10.34 -6.65 -21.69
N ALA A 59 -11.27 -5.87 -21.12
CA ALA A 59 -12.60 -6.30 -20.77
C ALA A 59 -13.62 -5.82 -21.81
N ARG A 60 -14.56 -6.67 -22.16
CA ARG A 60 -15.72 -6.34 -23.03
C ARG A 60 -16.88 -5.90 -22.14
N ASP A 61 -17.09 -4.60 -22.04
CA ASP A 61 -18.18 -4.01 -21.24
C ASP A 61 -19.52 -3.99 -21.98
N ASP A 62 -19.50 -4.24 -23.31
CA ASP A 62 -20.67 -4.35 -24.17
C ASP A 62 -21.46 -5.66 -23.95
N LEU A 63 -20.90 -6.62 -23.22
CA LEU A 63 -21.56 -7.91 -22.96
C LEU A 63 -22.31 -7.89 -21.62
N PRO A 64 -23.58 -8.35 -21.59
CA PRO A 64 -24.28 -8.54 -20.33
C PRO A 64 -23.57 -9.56 -19.44
N THR A 65 -23.73 -9.44 -18.13
CA THR A 65 -23.07 -10.31 -17.14
C THR A 65 -23.41 -11.80 -17.30
N THR A 66 -24.57 -12.09 -17.88
CA THR A 66 -25.06 -13.44 -18.18
C THR A 66 -24.56 -14.03 -19.51
N SER A 67 -23.78 -13.27 -20.29
CA SER A 67 -23.25 -13.72 -21.57
C SER A 67 -22.26 -14.88 -21.41
N SER A 68 -22.42 -15.92 -22.22
CA SER A 68 -21.48 -17.04 -22.33
C SER A 68 -20.27 -16.73 -23.23
N LYS A 69 -20.25 -15.56 -23.89
CA LYS A 69 -19.14 -15.15 -24.76
C LYS A 69 -17.91 -14.77 -23.93
N PRO A 70 -16.69 -14.95 -24.45
CA PRO A 70 -15.47 -14.49 -23.80
C PRO A 70 -15.53 -12.99 -23.51
N ARG A 71 -15.25 -12.63 -22.26
CA ARG A 71 -15.30 -11.23 -21.79
C ARG A 71 -13.90 -10.59 -21.73
N TYR A 72 -12.88 -11.38 -21.48
CA TYR A 72 -11.51 -10.90 -21.27
C TYR A 72 -10.59 -11.44 -22.35
N ALA A 73 -9.65 -10.61 -22.78
CA ALA A 73 -8.56 -11.00 -23.68
C ALA A 73 -7.26 -10.32 -23.25
N LEU A 74 -6.13 -11.00 -23.43
CA LEU A 74 -4.83 -10.35 -23.25
C LEU A 74 -4.65 -9.22 -24.27
N LEU A 75 -4.09 -8.10 -23.83
CA LEU A 75 -3.62 -7.05 -24.73
C LEU A 75 -2.40 -7.57 -25.50
N SER A 76 -2.33 -7.27 -26.81
CA SER A 76 -1.23 -7.71 -27.68
C SER A 76 0.14 -7.29 -27.14
N ASP A 77 0.24 -6.05 -26.66
CA ASP A 77 1.46 -5.50 -26.09
C ASP A 77 1.94 -6.26 -24.84
N PHE A 78 0.97 -6.67 -23.99
CA PHE A 78 1.29 -7.48 -22.81
C PHE A 78 1.66 -8.91 -23.22
N ALA A 79 0.96 -9.47 -24.20
CA ALA A 79 1.27 -10.82 -24.72
C ALA A 79 2.67 -10.88 -25.35
N ALA A 80 3.13 -9.79 -25.98
CA ALA A 80 4.47 -9.69 -26.56
C ALA A 80 5.61 -9.85 -25.55
N LEU A 81 5.37 -9.51 -24.27
CA LEU A 81 6.36 -9.71 -23.20
C LEU A 81 6.68 -11.19 -22.92
N PHE A 82 5.86 -12.12 -23.42
CA PHE A 82 6.05 -13.56 -23.27
C PHE A 82 6.73 -14.20 -24.51
N ASP A 83 7.29 -13.39 -25.42
CA ASP A 83 8.07 -13.95 -26.55
C ASP A 83 9.33 -14.64 -26.01
N PRO A 84 9.49 -15.94 -26.28
CA PRO A 84 10.66 -16.70 -25.79
C PRO A 84 12.02 -16.25 -26.39
N LYS A 85 12.00 -15.35 -27.38
CA LYS A 85 13.20 -14.75 -27.96
C LYS A 85 13.74 -13.58 -27.14
N LEU A 86 12.95 -13.03 -26.21
CA LEU A 86 13.41 -11.96 -25.34
C LEU A 86 14.43 -12.50 -24.34
N THR A 87 15.59 -11.85 -24.30
CA THR A 87 16.63 -12.10 -23.28
C THR A 87 16.41 -11.21 -22.06
N ASP A 88 17.08 -11.49 -20.95
CA ASP A 88 16.90 -10.74 -19.68
C ASP A 88 17.01 -9.21 -19.87
N GLU A 89 17.97 -8.75 -20.67
CA GLU A 89 18.17 -7.32 -20.93
C GLU A 89 17.07 -6.75 -21.84
N THR A 90 16.74 -7.44 -22.93
CA THR A 90 15.70 -7.02 -23.87
C THR A 90 14.31 -7.12 -23.24
N LEU A 91 14.06 -8.15 -22.45
CA LEU A 91 12.81 -8.30 -21.69
C LEU A 91 12.65 -7.15 -20.68
N SER A 92 13.69 -6.78 -19.95
CA SER A 92 13.65 -5.67 -18.99
C SER A 92 13.36 -4.34 -19.68
N ALA A 93 13.91 -4.11 -20.86
CA ALA A 93 13.63 -2.91 -21.66
C ALA A 93 12.16 -2.87 -22.15
N GLU A 94 11.65 -4.00 -22.65
CA GLU A 94 10.25 -4.11 -23.10
C GLU A 94 9.25 -3.98 -21.95
N ILE A 95 9.54 -4.55 -20.79
CA ILE A 95 8.74 -4.36 -19.57
C ILE A 95 8.69 -2.87 -19.20
N SER A 96 9.82 -2.19 -19.19
CA SER A 96 9.89 -0.76 -18.86
C SER A 96 9.10 0.09 -19.87
N ALA A 97 9.22 -0.22 -21.17
CA ALA A 97 8.47 0.44 -22.21
C ALA A 97 6.95 0.19 -22.12
N TYR A 98 6.55 -1.03 -21.77
CA TYR A 98 5.15 -1.39 -21.50
C TYR A 98 4.61 -0.60 -20.31
N GLN A 99 5.33 -0.60 -19.20
CA GLN A 99 4.96 0.14 -17.99
C GLN A 99 4.77 1.63 -18.26
N ALA A 100 5.68 2.25 -18.99
CA ALA A 100 5.60 3.67 -19.35
C ALA A 100 4.37 4.00 -20.20
N ARG A 101 3.90 3.08 -21.04
CA ARG A 101 2.72 3.26 -21.91
C ARG A 101 1.38 3.00 -21.20
N HIS A 102 1.33 2.03 -20.30
CA HIS A 102 0.07 1.50 -19.78
C HIS A 102 -0.17 1.81 -18.30
N LEU A 103 0.85 2.16 -17.53
CA LEU A 103 0.69 2.44 -16.12
C LEU A 103 0.54 3.93 -15.83
N SER A 104 -0.35 4.26 -14.91
CA SER A 104 -0.44 5.61 -14.34
C SER A 104 0.84 5.94 -13.54
N ARG A 105 1.08 7.22 -13.25
CA ARG A 105 2.21 7.64 -12.41
C ARG A 105 2.21 6.96 -11.04
N SER A 106 1.04 6.82 -10.44
CA SER A 106 0.90 6.12 -9.15
C SER A 106 1.19 4.62 -9.27
N ALA A 107 0.78 3.97 -10.36
CA ALA A 107 1.08 2.57 -10.61
C ALA A 107 2.59 2.34 -10.88
N LEU A 108 3.26 3.26 -11.60
CA LEU A 108 4.72 3.23 -11.78
C LEU A 108 5.46 3.40 -10.46
N ALA A 109 5.01 4.31 -9.59
CA ALA A 109 5.57 4.47 -8.26
C ALA A 109 5.41 3.19 -7.42
N ARG A 110 4.25 2.52 -7.48
CA ARG A 110 4.05 1.21 -6.83
C ARG A 110 5.04 0.16 -7.33
N VAL A 111 5.23 0.04 -8.65
CA VAL A 111 6.19 -0.91 -9.23
C VAL A 111 7.59 -0.61 -8.73
N SER A 112 8.02 0.65 -8.71
CA SER A 112 9.32 1.06 -8.18
C SER A 112 9.49 0.71 -6.71
N LEU A 113 8.46 0.94 -5.88
CA LEU A 113 8.46 0.56 -4.47
C LEU A 113 8.52 -0.97 -4.28
N MET A 114 7.77 -1.73 -5.08
CA MET A 114 7.82 -3.19 -5.04
C MET A 114 9.18 -3.73 -5.47
N GLN A 115 9.78 -3.15 -6.50
CA GLN A 115 11.13 -3.52 -6.95
C GLN A 115 12.19 -3.18 -5.89
N ALA A 116 12.10 -1.99 -5.28
CA ALA A 116 12.95 -1.62 -4.16
C ALA A 116 12.78 -2.58 -2.99
N GLY A 117 11.54 -2.98 -2.67
CA GLY A 117 11.22 -4.00 -1.66
C GLY A 117 11.78 -5.37 -1.99
N THR A 118 11.77 -5.78 -3.26
CA THR A 118 12.33 -7.07 -3.70
C THR A 118 13.87 -7.07 -3.62
N VAL A 119 14.51 -5.96 -3.94
CA VAL A 119 15.96 -5.79 -3.76
C VAL A 119 16.30 -5.75 -2.27
N ALA A 120 15.51 -5.01 -1.47
CA ALA A 120 15.63 -4.96 -0.01
C ALA A 120 15.34 -6.33 0.64
N GLY A 121 14.50 -7.16 0.04
CA GLY A 121 14.13 -8.50 0.52
C GLY A 121 15.29 -9.46 0.78
N LYS A 122 16.46 -9.21 0.18
CA LYS A 122 17.70 -9.97 0.45
C LYS A 122 18.62 -9.31 1.48
N SER A 123 18.50 -8.00 1.74
CA SER A 123 19.46 -7.24 2.57
C SER A 123 18.83 -6.29 3.59
N GLY A 124 17.50 -6.18 3.64
CA GLY A 124 16.75 -5.21 4.48
C GLY A 124 16.63 -3.82 3.84
N VAL A 125 15.75 -2.98 4.41
CA VAL A 125 15.47 -1.62 3.93
C VAL A 125 16.35 -0.64 4.70
N MET A 126 17.24 0.09 4.02
CA MET A 126 18.02 1.17 4.63
C MET A 126 17.15 2.44 4.72
N VAL A 127 17.06 3.01 5.90
CA VAL A 127 16.38 4.28 6.19
C VAL A 127 17.40 5.30 6.62
N THR A 128 17.35 6.50 6.04
CA THR A 128 18.17 7.64 6.43
C THR A 128 17.32 8.61 7.25
N PHE A 129 17.72 8.85 8.50
CA PHE A 129 17.03 9.78 9.38
C PHE A 129 17.37 11.24 9.06
N PRO A 130 16.54 12.21 9.48
CA PRO A 130 16.82 13.63 9.25
C PRO A 130 18.16 14.11 9.82
N ASN A 131 18.68 13.46 10.86
CA ASN A 131 19.99 13.75 11.44
C ASN A 131 21.18 13.13 10.67
N GLY A 132 20.90 12.46 9.53
CA GLY A 132 21.90 11.79 8.69
C GLY A 132 22.29 10.38 9.12
N GLU A 133 21.80 9.90 10.27
CA GLU A 133 22.02 8.51 10.67
C GLU A 133 21.24 7.54 9.78
N THR A 134 21.76 6.33 9.64
CA THR A 134 21.09 5.26 8.88
C THR A 134 20.78 4.07 9.77
N ARG A 135 19.66 3.45 9.53
CA ARG A 135 19.24 2.19 10.17
C ARG A 135 18.75 1.21 9.13
N ARG A 136 18.88 -0.05 9.45
CA ARG A 136 18.39 -1.13 8.58
C ARG A 136 17.12 -1.72 9.20
N LEU A 137 16.03 -1.67 8.45
CA LEU A 137 14.77 -2.34 8.76
C LEU A 137 14.75 -3.75 8.18
N ALA A 138 13.94 -4.63 8.75
CA ALA A 138 13.65 -5.93 8.16
C ALA A 138 12.99 -5.76 6.78
N PRO A 139 13.20 -6.70 5.85
CA PRO A 139 12.56 -6.61 4.55
C PRO A 139 11.05 -6.78 4.67
N GLY A 140 10.29 -5.91 3.98
CA GLY A 140 8.84 -6.01 3.95
C GLY A 140 8.13 -4.73 3.50
N PRO A 141 6.85 -4.82 3.12
CA PRO A 141 6.07 -3.66 2.68
C PRO A 141 5.98 -2.56 3.74
N SER A 142 5.78 -2.91 5.01
CA SER A 142 5.70 -1.95 6.12
C SER A 142 7.00 -1.15 6.24
N SER A 143 8.16 -1.81 6.12
CA SER A 143 9.48 -1.16 6.21
C SER A 143 9.72 -0.17 5.06
N ILE A 144 9.18 -0.46 3.87
CA ILE A 144 9.27 0.45 2.72
C ILE A 144 8.42 1.70 2.99
N ILE A 145 7.20 1.52 3.49
CA ILE A 145 6.34 2.66 3.85
C ILE A 145 6.98 3.46 5.00
N SER A 146 7.53 2.79 6.04
CA SER A 146 8.24 3.46 7.13
C SER A 146 9.43 4.29 6.64
N LYS A 147 10.20 3.74 5.69
CA LYS A 147 11.27 4.50 5.03
C LYS A 147 10.74 5.76 4.38
N SER A 148 9.69 5.65 3.57
CA SER A 148 9.08 6.81 2.91
C SER A 148 8.48 7.81 3.91
N VAL A 149 7.97 7.37 5.06
CA VAL A 149 7.53 8.28 6.13
C VAL A 149 8.71 9.10 6.66
N VAL A 150 9.85 8.47 6.92
CA VAL A 150 11.03 9.16 7.46
C VAL A 150 11.70 10.06 6.41
N GLU A 151 11.81 9.59 5.15
CA GLU A 151 12.58 10.29 4.12
C GLU A 151 11.73 11.27 3.30
N ASP A 152 10.46 10.93 2.99
CA ASP A 152 9.61 11.74 2.10
C ASP A 152 8.56 12.54 2.88
N PHE A 153 7.74 11.87 3.74
CA PHE A 153 6.69 12.55 4.50
C PHE A 153 7.28 13.62 5.43
N ALA A 154 8.31 13.27 6.19
CA ALA A 154 8.92 14.19 7.13
C ALA A 154 9.47 15.45 6.43
N GLN A 155 10.08 15.29 5.25
CA GLN A 155 10.60 16.44 4.49
C GLN A 155 9.50 17.28 3.83
N ASN A 156 8.37 16.68 3.44
CA ASN A 156 7.30 17.41 2.75
C ASN A 156 6.38 18.16 3.72
N PHE A 157 6.20 17.66 4.95
CA PHE A 157 5.16 18.16 5.86
C PHE A 157 5.66 18.68 7.19
N LEU A 158 6.94 18.51 7.53
CA LEU A 158 7.53 19.00 8.77
C LEU A 158 8.66 19.99 8.47
N GLN A 159 8.81 21.03 9.31
CA GLN A 159 9.81 22.07 9.11
C GLN A 159 11.20 21.63 9.59
N THR A 160 11.27 21.02 10.76
CA THR A 160 12.51 20.51 11.36
C THR A 160 12.23 19.14 11.99
N PRO A 161 12.13 18.10 11.15
CA PRO A 161 11.74 16.77 11.61
C PRO A 161 12.82 16.07 12.40
N ALA A 162 12.40 15.32 13.43
CA ALA A 162 13.24 14.32 14.08
C ALA A 162 12.42 13.06 14.37
N VAL A 163 13.10 11.91 14.48
CA VAL A 163 12.47 10.61 14.75
C VAL A 163 12.70 10.25 16.21
N LEU A 164 11.64 10.26 17.02
CA LEU A 164 11.68 9.88 18.44
C LEU A 164 11.58 8.37 18.64
N TRP A 165 10.78 7.72 17.77
CA TRP A 165 10.50 6.30 17.86
C TRP A 165 10.27 5.71 16.48
N LEU A 166 10.81 4.52 16.26
CA LEU A 166 10.52 3.67 15.09
C LEU A 166 10.56 2.21 15.54
N SER A 167 9.48 1.48 15.29
CA SER A 167 9.38 0.04 15.50
C SER A 167 9.08 -0.72 14.21
N GLU A 168 9.47 -1.98 14.20
CA GLU A 168 9.13 -2.94 13.14
C GLU A 168 8.03 -3.91 13.60
N SER A 169 7.46 -4.63 12.65
CA SER A 169 6.54 -5.73 12.92
C SER A 169 7.12 -6.69 13.97
N GLY A 170 6.33 -7.00 15.01
CA GLY A 170 6.77 -7.83 16.14
C GLY A 170 7.41 -7.05 17.30
N ASN A 171 7.16 -5.73 17.41
CA ASN A 171 7.61 -4.85 18.49
C ASN A 171 9.15 -4.72 18.64
N LYS A 172 9.89 -4.92 17.55
CA LYS A 172 11.33 -4.69 17.56
C LYS A 172 11.59 -3.20 17.41
N VAL A 173 12.12 -2.58 18.47
CA VAL A 173 12.53 -1.18 18.45
C VAL A 173 13.77 -1.01 17.58
N VAL A 174 13.70 -0.15 16.60
CA VAL A 174 14.81 0.18 15.67
C VAL A 174 15.45 1.49 16.05
N GLN A 175 14.64 2.47 16.44
CA GLN A 175 15.08 3.79 16.88
C GLN A 175 14.28 4.21 18.10
N ARG A 176 14.97 4.77 19.08
CA ARG A 176 14.41 5.41 20.27
C ARG A 176 15.34 6.51 20.73
N ASP A 177 14.84 7.72 20.80
CA ASP A 177 15.59 8.89 21.30
C ASP A 177 14.96 9.41 22.59
N ASP A 178 15.32 8.78 23.71
CA ASP A 178 14.82 9.15 25.02
C ASP A 178 15.31 10.55 25.47
N SER A 179 16.48 10.96 24.98
CA SER A 179 17.04 12.29 25.32
C SER A 179 16.22 13.40 24.69
N LEU A 180 15.94 13.28 23.40
CA LEU A 180 15.12 14.25 22.69
C LEU A 180 13.67 14.22 23.20
N ALA A 181 13.09 13.04 23.43
CA ALA A 181 11.75 12.90 23.99
C ALA A 181 11.64 13.60 25.36
N ALA A 182 12.60 13.35 26.27
CA ALA A 182 12.64 13.98 27.57
C ALA A 182 12.82 15.50 27.51
N SER A 183 13.58 16.00 26.53
CA SER A 183 13.81 17.45 26.36
C SER A 183 12.54 18.24 26.01
N ILE A 184 11.57 17.56 25.35
CA ILE A 184 10.24 18.13 25.04
C ILE A 184 9.16 17.70 26.04
N GLY A 185 9.53 16.99 27.13
CA GLY A 185 8.62 16.55 28.19
C GLY A 185 7.86 15.26 27.86
N LEU A 186 8.14 14.59 26.75
CA LEU A 186 7.47 13.34 26.38
C LEU A 186 8.19 12.12 26.99
N GLN A 187 7.43 11.24 27.64
CA GLN A 187 7.95 9.97 28.13
C GLN A 187 7.45 8.83 27.23
N ILE A 188 8.37 8.17 26.56
CA ILE A 188 8.06 7.03 25.70
C ILE A 188 8.34 5.74 26.49
N ALA A 189 7.30 5.16 27.08
CA ALA A 189 7.39 3.83 27.68
C ALA A 189 7.20 2.78 26.56
N ALA A 190 8.10 1.79 26.49
CA ALA A 190 7.99 0.70 25.53
C ALA A 190 6.90 -0.28 25.97
N ASP A 191 5.65 0.10 25.79
CA ASP A 191 4.47 -0.73 26.03
C ASP A 191 3.76 -1.08 24.70
N LYS A 192 2.67 -1.84 24.79
CA LYS A 192 1.94 -2.36 23.63
C LYS A 192 1.15 -1.31 22.84
N ASP A 193 1.09 -0.07 23.33
CA ASP A 193 0.22 0.97 22.77
C ASP A 193 0.97 2.06 21.98
N LEU A 194 2.28 1.87 21.73
CA LEU A 194 3.06 2.80 20.89
C LEU A 194 2.74 2.58 19.40
N PRO A 195 2.75 3.67 18.60
CA PRO A 195 2.58 3.57 17.15
C PRO A 195 3.85 3.03 16.48
N ASP A 196 3.77 2.77 15.17
CA ASP A 196 4.93 2.35 14.40
C ASP A 196 6.04 3.41 14.38
N LEU A 197 5.65 4.71 14.25
CA LEU A 197 6.59 5.83 14.35
C LEU A 197 6.03 6.96 15.21
N ILE A 198 6.95 7.65 15.90
CA ILE A 198 6.71 8.95 16.52
C ILE A 198 7.73 9.92 15.93
N LEU A 199 7.24 10.93 15.22
CA LEU A 199 8.04 12.04 14.73
C LEU A 199 7.77 13.27 15.59
N VAL A 200 8.72 14.20 15.61
CA VAL A 200 8.51 15.52 16.15
C VAL A 200 8.96 16.57 15.14
N ASP A 201 8.17 17.61 14.96
CA ASP A 201 8.58 18.81 14.26
C ASP A 201 9.02 19.87 15.28
N LEU A 202 10.29 20.23 15.24
CA LEU A 202 10.92 21.24 16.11
C LEU A 202 10.94 22.63 15.47
N GLY A 203 10.38 22.80 14.27
CA GLY A 203 10.33 24.10 13.59
C GLY A 203 9.36 25.09 14.21
N PRO A 204 8.13 24.69 14.60
CA PRO A 204 7.21 25.58 15.33
C PRO A 204 7.73 25.95 16.73
N THR A 205 7.25 27.09 17.27
CA THR A 205 7.58 27.52 18.64
C THR A 205 7.23 26.45 19.68
N ASP A 206 6.05 25.83 19.50
CA ASP A 206 5.62 24.67 20.28
C ASP A 206 5.80 23.43 19.41
N PRO A 207 6.52 22.39 19.86
CA PRO A 207 6.78 21.18 19.06
C PRO A 207 5.48 20.49 18.65
N LEU A 208 5.43 20.00 17.41
CA LEU A 208 4.34 19.18 16.92
C LEU A 208 4.73 17.68 17.00
N ILE A 209 3.99 16.92 17.78
CA ILE A 209 4.13 15.45 17.84
C ILE A 209 3.30 14.82 16.74
N VAL A 210 3.90 13.94 15.95
CA VAL A 210 3.22 13.23 14.87
C VAL A 210 3.29 11.73 15.14
N PHE A 211 2.14 11.14 15.44
CA PHE A 211 1.98 9.70 15.55
C PHE A 211 1.66 9.10 14.20
N VAL A 212 2.42 8.10 13.79
CA VAL A 212 2.23 7.45 12.48
C VAL A 212 2.01 5.96 12.65
N GLU A 213 0.92 5.45 12.07
CA GLU A 213 0.69 4.02 11.84
C GLU A 213 0.94 3.67 10.39
N VAL A 214 1.67 2.60 10.14
CA VAL A 214 2.02 2.13 8.80
C VAL A 214 1.13 0.96 8.42
N VAL A 215 0.28 1.16 7.43
CA VAL A 215 -0.70 0.15 7.02
C VAL A 215 -0.29 -0.51 5.72
N ALA A 216 0.29 -1.70 5.84
CA ALA A 216 0.44 -2.63 4.71
C ALA A 216 -0.83 -3.50 4.56
N THR A 217 -1.42 -3.95 5.68
CA THR A 217 -2.62 -4.80 5.70
C THR A 217 -3.69 -4.34 6.69
N ASP A 218 -3.32 -4.00 7.91
CA ASP A 218 -4.21 -3.65 9.03
C ASP A 218 -3.55 -2.63 9.97
N GLY A 219 -4.33 -2.03 10.86
CA GLY A 219 -3.84 -1.22 11.97
C GLY A 219 -3.84 0.30 11.73
N PRO A 220 -4.92 0.91 11.15
CA PRO A 220 -4.98 2.35 10.97
C PRO A 220 -5.19 3.07 12.31
N ILE A 221 -4.96 4.38 12.33
CA ILE A 221 -5.36 5.22 13.45
C ILE A 221 -6.89 5.32 13.48
N SER A 222 -7.50 4.47 14.31
CA SER A 222 -8.93 4.49 14.62
C SER A 222 -9.22 5.44 15.79
N ASP A 223 -10.50 5.76 16.05
CA ASP A 223 -10.93 6.59 17.20
C ASP A 223 -10.38 6.05 18.53
N ARG A 224 -10.42 4.73 18.71
CA ARG A 224 -9.85 4.06 19.91
C ARG A 224 -8.35 4.27 20.00
N ARG A 225 -7.64 4.13 18.87
CA ARG A 225 -6.20 4.26 18.79
C ARG A 225 -5.78 5.72 19.05
N GLN A 226 -6.47 6.65 18.45
CA GLN A 226 -6.28 8.09 18.66
C GLN A 226 -6.45 8.45 20.14
N THR A 227 -7.48 7.94 20.81
CA THR A 227 -7.71 8.18 22.24
C THR A 227 -6.56 7.66 23.11
N ALA A 228 -6.04 6.46 22.82
CA ALA A 228 -4.91 5.88 23.53
C ALA A 228 -3.63 6.70 23.34
N LEU A 229 -3.36 7.14 22.13
CA LEU A 229 -2.18 7.97 21.82
C LEU A 229 -2.28 9.39 22.44
N TYR A 230 -3.47 9.95 22.50
CA TYR A 230 -3.69 11.20 23.23
C TYR A 230 -3.33 11.10 24.71
N ALA A 231 -3.59 9.95 25.35
CA ALA A 231 -3.25 9.78 26.76
C ALA A 231 -1.73 9.97 27.03
N LEU A 232 -0.86 9.62 26.07
CA LEU A 232 0.58 9.80 26.17
C LEU A 232 0.95 11.30 26.16
N THR A 233 0.34 12.07 25.26
CA THR A 233 0.62 13.51 25.13
C THR A 233 -0.08 14.33 26.20
N ASP A 234 -1.28 13.93 26.67
CA ASP A 234 -1.97 14.56 27.78
C ASP A 234 -1.16 14.46 29.10
N ALA A 235 -0.58 13.28 29.36
CA ALA A 235 0.29 13.07 30.51
C ALA A 235 1.55 13.95 30.48
N ALA A 236 2.00 14.33 29.28
CA ALA A 236 3.15 15.22 29.04
C ALA A 236 2.75 16.70 28.94
N GLY A 237 1.45 17.04 29.03
CA GLY A 237 0.96 18.43 29.01
C GLY A 237 0.84 19.06 27.62
N PHE A 238 0.86 18.27 26.53
CA PHE A 238 0.67 18.80 25.18
C PHE A 238 -0.79 19.18 24.91
N ASN A 239 -0.99 20.29 24.21
CA ASN A 239 -2.28 20.68 23.71
C ASN A 239 -2.66 19.84 22.46
N ARG A 240 -3.94 19.69 22.21
CA ARG A 240 -4.44 18.95 21.01
C ARG A 240 -3.91 19.51 19.69
N SER A 241 -3.66 20.81 19.60
CA SER A 241 -3.07 21.48 18.44
C SER A 241 -1.61 21.12 18.18
N GLN A 242 -0.95 20.51 19.16
CA GLN A 242 0.46 20.06 19.08
C GLN A 242 0.56 18.56 18.76
N VAL A 243 -0.55 17.91 18.40
CA VAL A 243 -0.60 16.46 18.14
C VAL A 243 -1.28 16.20 16.80
N ALA A 244 -0.60 15.51 15.92
CA ALA A 244 -1.13 15.04 14.65
C ALA A 244 -1.10 13.51 14.58
N PHE A 245 -2.07 12.96 13.86
CA PHE A 245 -2.21 11.53 13.64
C PHE A 245 -2.20 11.24 12.14
N VAL A 246 -1.30 10.38 11.70
CA VAL A 246 -1.13 10.02 10.30
C VAL A 246 -1.23 8.51 10.15
N THR A 247 -2.07 8.06 9.24
CA THR A 247 -2.00 6.68 8.77
C THR A 247 -1.31 6.68 7.40
N ALA A 248 -0.17 6.01 7.33
CA ALA A 248 0.65 5.93 6.13
C ALA A 248 0.35 4.66 5.36
N PHE A 249 0.05 4.81 4.09
CA PHE A 249 -0.23 3.74 3.14
C PHE A 249 0.77 3.75 2.00
N GLN A 250 0.84 2.64 1.27
CA GLN A 250 1.61 2.59 0.04
C GLN A 250 0.95 3.42 -1.06
N ASP A 251 -0.37 3.27 -1.23
CA ASP A 251 -1.11 3.86 -2.34
C ASP A 251 -2.61 3.93 -2.03
N ARG A 252 -3.33 4.88 -2.66
CA ARG A 252 -4.79 5.03 -2.52
C ARG A 252 -5.59 3.84 -3.06
N GLU A 253 -5.03 3.10 -4.00
CA GLU A 253 -5.66 1.92 -4.59
C GLU A 253 -5.30 0.63 -3.84
N ALA A 254 -4.33 0.70 -2.92
CA ALA A 254 -3.90 -0.47 -2.16
C ALA A 254 -5.06 -1.07 -1.33
N PRO A 255 -5.15 -2.40 -1.25
CA PRO A 255 -6.18 -3.07 -0.45
C PRO A 255 -6.19 -2.62 1.02
N GLY A 256 -5.02 -2.34 1.58
CA GLY A 256 -4.88 -1.83 2.95
C GLY A 256 -5.66 -0.53 3.17
N PHE A 257 -5.56 0.44 2.27
CA PHE A 257 -6.33 1.69 2.35
C PHE A 257 -7.83 1.45 2.18
N LYS A 258 -8.24 0.75 1.11
CA LYS A 258 -9.67 0.48 0.84
C LYS A 258 -10.36 -0.22 2.01
N LYS A 259 -9.68 -1.19 2.62
CA LYS A 259 -10.18 -1.96 3.76
C LYS A 259 -10.29 -1.11 5.03
N THR A 260 -9.31 -0.26 5.31
CA THR A 260 -9.19 0.43 6.59
C THR A 260 -9.72 1.86 6.59
N MET A 261 -9.97 2.46 5.41
CA MET A 261 -10.50 3.81 5.27
C MET A 261 -11.74 4.09 6.16
N PRO A 262 -12.74 3.19 6.27
CA PRO A 262 -13.90 3.44 7.13
C PRO A 262 -13.58 3.48 8.63
N ALA A 263 -12.43 2.97 9.04
CA ALA A 263 -11.98 2.92 10.45
C ALA A 263 -11.05 4.08 10.81
N LEU A 264 -10.66 4.92 9.85
CA LEU A 264 -9.81 6.08 10.11
C LEU A 264 -10.52 7.10 11.00
N ALA A 265 -9.82 7.57 12.03
CA ALA A 265 -10.35 8.53 12.98
C ALA A 265 -10.57 9.90 12.33
N TRP A 266 -11.66 10.58 12.70
CA TRP A 266 -11.82 12.00 12.40
C TRP A 266 -10.75 12.84 13.14
N GLY A 267 -10.29 13.91 12.49
CA GLY A 267 -9.17 14.71 12.99
C GLY A 267 -7.79 14.10 12.70
N SER A 268 -7.72 13.04 11.89
CA SER A 268 -6.46 12.44 11.45
C SER A 268 -6.18 12.70 9.96
N PHE A 269 -5.04 12.19 9.49
CA PHE A 269 -4.59 12.29 8.12
C PHE A 269 -4.33 10.90 7.52
N ALA A 270 -4.56 10.76 6.22
CA ALA A 270 -4.03 9.65 5.43
C ALA A 270 -2.97 10.17 4.46
N TRP A 271 -1.84 9.49 4.40
CA TRP A 271 -0.73 9.81 3.52
C TRP A 271 -0.34 8.58 2.68
N PHE A 272 0.20 8.81 1.49
CA PHE A 272 0.51 7.76 0.52
C PHE A 272 1.93 7.92 -0.01
N SER A 273 2.76 6.89 0.16
CA SER A 273 4.15 6.92 -0.30
C SER A 273 4.28 7.02 -1.82
N SER A 274 3.26 6.60 -2.58
CA SER A 274 3.20 6.78 -4.04
C SER A 274 2.91 8.22 -4.50
N GLU A 275 2.41 9.08 -3.59
CA GLU A 275 2.06 10.48 -3.86
C GLU A 275 2.57 11.36 -2.71
N PRO A 276 3.90 11.45 -2.50
CA PRO A 276 4.47 11.94 -1.25
C PRO A 276 4.20 13.42 -0.94
N GLN A 277 3.81 14.23 -1.92
CA GLN A 277 3.44 15.64 -1.74
C GLN A 277 1.97 15.84 -1.34
N ASN A 278 1.15 14.78 -1.40
CA ASN A 278 -0.28 14.86 -1.16
C ASN A 278 -0.64 14.27 0.20
N ILE A 279 -1.63 14.89 0.87
CA ILE A 279 -2.18 14.39 2.12
C ILE A 279 -3.70 14.55 2.12
N VAL A 280 -4.40 13.60 2.72
CA VAL A 280 -5.86 13.66 2.92
C VAL A 280 -6.13 13.95 4.37
N GLN A 281 -6.90 15.00 4.66
CA GLN A 281 -7.34 15.35 6.00
C GLN A 281 -8.78 14.86 6.25
N PHE A 282 -8.98 14.12 7.32
CA PHE A 282 -10.29 13.74 7.85
C PHE A 282 -10.73 14.78 8.89
N ASN A 283 -11.40 15.81 8.46
CA ASN A 283 -11.79 16.93 9.35
C ASN A 283 -12.85 16.50 10.37
N ASP A 284 -12.57 16.68 11.67
CA ASP A 284 -13.58 16.48 12.73
C ASP A 284 -14.44 17.74 12.92
N GLY A 285 -15.58 17.75 12.27
CA GLY A 285 -16.55 18.85 12.41
C GLY A 285 -17.21 18.95 13.78
N ARG A 286 -17.07 17.95 14.65
CA ARG A 286 -17.53 18.00 16.05
C ARG A 286 -16.60 18.84 16.92
N ALA A 287 -15.30 18.70 16.70
CA ALA A 287 -14.28 19.44 17.43
C ALA A 287 -14.10 20.86 16.86
N ASN A 288 -14.18 21.03 15.56
CA ASN A 288 -13.99 22.31 14.88
C ASN A 288 -14.89 22.41 13.63
N LYS A 289 -16.08 22.99 13.84
CA LYS A 289 -17.00 23.23 12.74
C LYS A 289 -16.44 24.30 11.80
N ARG A 290 -16.20 23.92 10.55
CA ARG A 290 -15.80 24.82 9.46
C ARG A 290 -16.84 24.80 8.35
N PHE A 291 -17.11 25.97 7.77
CA PHE A 291 -17.85 26.04 6.52
C PHE A 291 -16.95 25.66 5.36
N LEU A 292 -17.52 25.14 4.29
CA LEU A 292 -16.73 24.67 3.14
C LEU A 292 -15.77 25.74 2.59
N ILE A 293 -16.21 27.01 2.59
CA ILE A 293 -15.38 28.15 2.15
C ILE A 293 -14.10 28.36 3.00
N GLU A 294 -14.06 27.88 4.23
CA GLU A 294 -12.90 28.02 5.12
C GLU A 294 -11.78 27.00 4.86
N PHE A 295 -11.98 26.13 3.86
CA PHE A 295 -10.96 25.19 3.39
C PHE A 295 -10.21 25.70 2.16
N PHE A 296 -10.61 26.85 1.62
CA PHE A 296 -10.00 27.53 0.48
C PHE A 296 -9.51 28.91 0.88
#